data_ebdab07745da8311139a1209d2406366
#
_entry.id   ebdab07745da8311139a1209d2406366
#
_cell.length_a   1.000
_cell.length_b   1.000
_cell.length_c   1.000
_cell.angle_alpha   90.00
_cell.angle_beta   90.00
_cell.angle_gamma   90.00
#
_symmetry.space_group_name_H-M   'P 1'
#
loop_
_entity.id
_entity.type
_entity.pdbx_description
1 polymer ?
#
loop_
_entity_poly.entity_id
_entity_poly.type
_entity_poly.pdbx_seq_one_letter_code
_entity_poly.pdbx_strand_id
1 'polypeptide(L)'
;LSSAASDVYKRQVFAATASIAQDFSDPRYAPWGDTPEQRKQNILTSNLLKEAVDTRDYDAAAVYFRTLAQEAPSASEATFIRGAQVYSNKVQRAQDLNEKKSLLDSLMMIYDLRVQYFPSSPNYGTAYVLDRKAREYLTFNPSDREGVRKLYKEAIEAGLQSGYAALPDVALVYFSNLCDDYKMGEVYPDAVLDEYARLAPIFESDAPGVKEAKTQFDTCFAGSGAADCENLEKMFRPRIEAAPEDMELLKQTVSLMSRSQCSSEFFLQIAEKYYAMEPSAQTAMMLAQGFQERGDFAKSTTYLREAIAAEQDAVQKELLLVRLSMTELAAKNPTAAAVAANEAKALNPNNGMAYFALAQAYAASAASCSGLEGQAIFWVAYDTMTQAANLLANDADAGNFAQTARDAAANYRRGFPTAEECFFNELMEGARYTITCGPARGIVTTVRPR
;
A
#
# COMPACT_ATOMS: atom_id res chain seq x y z
N LEU A 1 65.50 -12.92 -51.05
CA LEU A 1 64.44 -12.46 -50.10
C LEU A 1 63.55 -11.42 -50.76
N SER A 2 62.96 -11.67 -51.95
CA SER A 2 62.12 -10.67 -52.60
C SER A 2 61.02 -11.28 -53.51
N SER A 3 60.71 -12.56 -53.38
CA SER A 3 59.70 -13.21 -54.25
C SER A 3 58.41 -13.61 -53.51
N ALA A 4 58.48 -13.80 -52.21
CA ALA A 4 57.32 -14.28 -51.43
C ALA A 4 56.35 -13.15 -50.97
N ALA A 5 56.77 -11.90 -50.90
CA ALA A 5 55.95 -10.75 -50.53
C ALA A 5 55.06 -10.26 -51.65
N SER A 6 55.47 -10.49 -52.93
CA SER A 6 54.71 -10.08 -54.12
C SER A 6 53.53 -11.00 -54.40
N ASP A 7 53.61 -12.29 -54.03
CA ASP A 7 52.54 -13.27 -54.27
C ASP A 7 51.44 -13.24 -53.22
N VAL A 8 51.73 -12.78 -51.99
CA VAL A 8 50.73 -12.55 -50.97
C VAL A 8 49.87 -11.33 -51.29
N TYR A 9 50.48 -10.30 -51.86
CA TYR A 9 49.75 -9.07 -52.30
C TYR A 9 48.88 -9.33 -53.55
N LYS A 10 49.31 -10.16 -54.43
CA LYS A 10 48.52 -10.55 -55.62
C LYS A 10 47.39 -11.54 -55.29
N ARG A 11 47.46 -12.31 -54.23
CA ARG A 11 46.37 -13.18 -53.75
C ARG A 11 45.31 -12.40 -52.96
N GLN A 12 45.64 -11.28 -52.33
CA GLN A 12 44.66 -10.41 -51.64
C GLN A 12 43.86 -9.52 -52.61
N VAL A 13 44.33 -9.29 -53.81
CA VAL A 13 43.63 -8.47 -54.84
C VAL A 13 42.64 -9.30 -55.67
N PHE A 14 42.66 -10.65 -55.61
CA PHE A 14 41.73 -11.51 -56.35
C PHE A 14 40.73 -12.26 -55.48
N ALA A 15 40.68 -12.00 -54.19
CA ALA A 15 39.48 -12.23 -53.36
C ALA A 15 38.59 -10.98 -53.42
N ALA A 16 38.40 -10.41 -54.59
CA ALA A 16 37.18 -9.66 -54.88
C ALA A 16 36.06 -10.69 -54.78
N THR A 17 35.60 -10.95 -53.58
CA THR A 17 34.25 -11.48 -53.39
C THR A 17 33.38 -10.74 -54.38
N ALA A 18 32.78 -11.48 -55.30
CA ALA A 18 31.65 -10.98 -56.04
C ALA A 18 30.66 -10.46 -54.98
N SER A 19 30.74 -9.16 -54.67
CA SER A 19 29.65 -8.47 -54.00
C SER A 19 28.50 -8.65 -55.00
N ILE A 20 27.58 -9.56 -54.68
CA ILE A 20 26.31 -9.57 -55.34
C ILE A 20 25.82 -8.16 -55.25
N ALA A 21 25.84 -7.41 -56.33
CA ALA A 21 25.39 -6.03 -56.36
C ALA A 21 23.96 -6.06 -55.82
N GLN A 22 23.75 -5.45 -54.66
CA GLN A 22 22.45 -5.48 -53.99
C GLN A 22 21.44 -4.83 -54.94
N ASP A 23 20.48 -5.62 -55.43
CA ASP A 23 19.47 -5.17 -56.39
C ASP A 23 18.36 -4.43 -55.64
N PHE A 24 18.43 -3.12 -55.59
CA PHE A 24 17.45 -2.24 -54.94
C PHE A 24 16.13 -2.13 -55.73
N SER A 25 16.00 -2.78 -56.90
CA SER A 25 14.73 -2.92 -57.61
C SER A 25 13.80 -3.98 -56.98
N ASP A 26 14.35 -4.88 -56.14
CA ASP A 26 13.60 -5.89 -55.42
C ASP A 26 12.47 -5.27 -54.55
N PRO A 27 11.23 -5.80 -54.63
CA PRO A 27 10.07 -5.27 -53.88
C PRO A 27 10.27 -5.17 -52.37
N ARG A 28 11.12 -6.00 -51.76
CA ARG A 28 11.43 -5.92 -50.31
C ARG A 28 12.03 -4.58 -49.89
N TYR A 29 12.60 -3.82 -50.82
CA TYR A 29 13.16 -2.48 -50.57
C TYR A 29 12.16 -1.36 -50.88
N ALA A 30 10.95 -1.67 -51.37
CA ALA A 30 9.93 -0.68 -51.71
C ALA A 30 9.66 0.37 -50.57
N PRO A 31 9.60 0.00 -49.28
CA PRO A 31 9.39 0.97 -48.22
C PRO A 31 10.49 2.04 -48.10
N TRP A 32 11.66 1.80 -48.71
CA TRP A 32 12.80 2.72 -48.62
C TRP A 32 12.80 3.84 -49.71
N GLY A 33 11.84 3.82 -50.65
CA GLY A 33 11.70 4.89 -51.64
C GLY A 33 11.07 4.37 -52.94
N ASP A 34 10.71 5.29 -53.83
CA ASP A 34 10.01 5.01 -55.06
C ASP A 34 10.94 4.46 -56.13
N THR A 35 12.19 4.90 -56.16
CA THR A 35 13.20 4.46 -57.16
C THR A 35 14.32 3.65 -56.49
N PRO A 36 15.01 2.76 -57.25
CA PRO A 36 16.16 2.02 -56.75
C PRO A 36 17.25 2.92 -56.17
N GLU A 37 17.48 4.09 -56.77
CA GLU A 37 18.46 5.08 -56.32
C GLU A 37 18.07 5.69 -54.94
N GLN A 38 16.81 6.07 -54.75
CA GLN A 38 16.29 6.55 -53.48
C GLN A 38 16.40 5.45 -52.40
N ARG A 39 15.99 4.21 -52.70
CA ARG A 39 16.09 3.05 -51.80
C ARG A 39 17.51 2.84 -51.31
N LYS A 40 18.48 2.85 -52.28
CA LYS A 40 19.90 2.76 -51.95
C LYS A 40 20.35 3.88 -51.01
N GLN A 41 20.00 5.14 -51.36
CA GLN A 41 20.38 6.30 -50.57
C GLN A 41 19.79 6.24 -49.14
N ASN A 42 18.53 5.92 -48.99
CA ASN A 42 17.87 5.84 -47.70
C ASN A 42 18.39 4.68 -46.85
N ILE A 43 18.75 3.53 -47.45
CA ILE A 43 19.43 2.45 -46.73
C ILE A 43 20.82 2.88 -46.25
N LEU A 44 21.58 3.59 -47.08
CA LEU A 44 22.89 4.15 -46.69
C LEU A 44 22.71 5.16 -45.54
N THR A 45 21.73 6.05 -45.63
CA THR A 45 21.41 7.04 -44.57
C THR A 45 20.99 6.33 -43.26
N SER A 46 20.28 5.19 -43.35
CA SER A 46 19.92 4.39 -42.16
C SER A 46 21.15 3.76 -41.51
N ASN A 47 22.16 3.34 -42.30
CA ASN A 47 23.42 2.85 -41.75
C ASN A 47 24.23 3.97 -41.09
N LEU A 48 24.26 5.17 -41.70
CA LEU A 48 24.92 6.36 -41.15
C LEU A 48 24.22 6.83 -39.86
N LEU A 49 22.87 6.77 -39.80
CA LEU A 49 22.10 7.03 -38.55
C LEU A 49 22.54 6.07 -37.45
N LYS A 50 22.63 4.76 -37.77
CA LYS A 50 23.06 3.76 -36.79
C LYS A 50 24.48 4.06 -36.31
N GLU A 51 25.43 4.29 -37.18
CA GLU A 51 26.83 4.60 -36.87
C GLU A 51 26.96 5.87 -36.01
N ALA A 52 26.24 6.94 -36.38
CA ALA A 52 26.26 8.20 -35.62
C ALA A 52 25.66 8.01 -34.20
N VAL A 53 24.63 7.19 -34.03
CA VAL A 53 24.10 6.83 -32.72
C VAL A 53 25.12 6.01 -31.92
N ASP A 54 25.73 5.01 -32.52
CA ASP A 54 26.72 4.12 -31.88
C ASP A 54 27.97 4.93 -31.43
N THR A 55 28.37 5.95 -32.20
CA THR A 55 29.48 6.85 -31.90
C THR A 55 29.06 8.06 -31.05
N ARG A 56 27.79 8.21 -30.73
CA ARG A 56 27.19 9.32 -29.95
C ARG A 56 27.32 10.70 -30.61
N ASP A 57 27.44 10.72 -31.92
CA ASP A 57 27.34 11.96 -32.70
C ASP A 57 25.86 12.29 -32.96
N TYR A 58 25.19 12.83 -31.93
CA TYR A 58 23.76 13.09 -31.97
C TYR A 58 23.37 14.24 -32.89
N ASP A 59 24.30 15.10 -33.28
CA ASP A 59 24.02 16.17 -34.27
C ASP A 59 23.93 15.62 -35.68
N ALA A 60 24.91 14.82 -36.09
CA ALA A 60 24.84 14.10 -37.36
C ALA A 60 23.66 13.14 -37.40
N ALA A 61 23.43 12.37 -36.31
CA ALA A 61 22.31 11.43 -36.19
C ALA A 61 20.96 12.13 -36.36
N ALA A 62 20.76 13.33 -35.80
CA ALA A 62 19.54 14.11 -35.96
C ALA A 62 19.28 14.53 -37.44
N VAL A 63 20.33 14.81 -38.20
CA VAL A 63 20.20 15.11 -39.65
C VAL A 63 19.73 13.86 -40.39
N TYR A 64 20.42 12.72 -40.19
CA TYR A 64 20.05 11.46 -40.84
C TYR A 64 18.64 10.96 -40.47
N PHE A 65 18.27 11.12 -39.20
CA PHE A 65 16.91 10.79 -38.75
C PHE A 65 15.85 11.63 -39.47
N ARG A 66 16.02 12.97 -39.56
CA ARG A 66 15.05 13.84 -40.23
C ARG A 66 14.86 13.47 -41.71
N THR A 67 15.98 13.20 -42.41
CA THR A 67 15.92 12.73 -43.80
C THR A 67 15.06 11.45 -43.92
N LEU A 68 15.35 10.45 -43.10
CA LEU A 68 14.62 9.17 -43.15
C LEU A 68 13.15 9.30 -42.73
N ALA A 69 12.85 10.12 -41.73
CA ALA A 69 11.50 10.38 -41.29
C ALA A 69 10.63 11.08 -42.37
N GLN A 70 11.26 11.81 -43.29
CA GLN A 70 10.59 12.46 -44.43
C GLN A 70 10.51 11.56 -45.66
N GLU A 71 11.60 10.89 -46.03
CA GLU A 71 11.71 10.19 -47.28
C GLU A 71 11.28 8.72 -47.23
N ALA A 72 11.43 8.07 -46.06
CA ALA A 72 11.15 6.64 -45.93
C ALA A 72 10.57 6.29 -44.52
N PRO A 73 9.47 6.97 -44.07
CA PRO A 73 8.97 6.81 -42.69
C PRO A 73 8.46 5.40 -42.39
N SER A 74 7.96 4.67 -43.38
CA SER A 74 7.45 3.29 -43.23
C SER A 74 8.51 2.21 -43.39
N ALA A 75 9.77 2.57 -43.70
CA ALA A 75 10.80 1.61 -44.06
C ALA A 75 11.31 0.77 -42.87
N SER A 76 11.46 1.40 -41.68
CA SER A 76 12.01 0.72 -40.54
C SER A 76 11.61 1.39 -39.23
N GLU A 77 11.02 0.64 -38.30
CA GLU A 77 10.73 1.11 -36.93
C GLU A 77 12.01 1.55 -36.19
N ALA A 78 13.15 0.90 -36.49
CA ALA A 78 14.43 1.23 -35.90
C ALA A 78 14.85 2.70 -36.16
N THR A 79 14.35 3.34 -37.22
CA THR A 79 14.56 4.77 -37.50
C THR A 79 14.00 5.61 -36.35
N PHE A 80 12.76 5.35 -35.93
CA PHE A 80 12.12 6.10 -34.84
C PHE A 80 12.69 5.75 -33.47
N ILE A 81 13.08 4.48 -33.23
CA ILE A 81 13.77 4.06 -32.00
C ILE A 81 15.07 4.85 -31.82
N ARG A 82 15.89 4.93 -32.87
CA ARG A 82 17.14 5.73 -32.85
C ARG A 82 16.85 7.22 -32.78
N GLY A 83 15.84 7.71 -33.51
CA GLY A 83 15.40 9.09 -33.43
C GLY A 83 15.03 9.50 -32.01
N ALA A 84 14.21 8.70 -31.31
CA ALA A 84 13.87 8.95 -29.91
C ALA A 84 15.12 8.96 -29.01
N GLN A 85 16.05 8.01 -29.19
CA GLN A 85 17.33 8.00 -28.45
C GLN A 85 18.15 9.26 -28.67
N VAL A 86 18.24 9.74 -29.93
CA VAL A 86 18.97 10.97 -30.29
C VAL A 86 18.35 12.17 -29.60
N TYR A 87 17.03 12.36 -29.77
CA TYR A 87 16.36 13.55 -29.23
C TYR A 87 16.25 13.51 -27.71
N SER A 88 16.07 12.37 -27.06
CA SER A 88 16.14 12.21 -25.60
C SER A 88 17.50 12.68 -25.06
N ASN A 89 18.61 12.27 -25.70
CA ASN A 89 19.95 12.73 -25.32
C ASN A 89 20.14 14.24 -25.57
N LYS A 90 19.59 14.79 -26.65
CA LYS A 90 19.67 16.24 -26.91
C LYS A 90 18.86 17.04 -25.89
N VAL A 91 17.65 16.61 -25.52
CA VAL A 91 16.84 17.22 -24.45
C VAL A 91 17.60 17.24 -23.12
N GLN A 92 18.25 16.12 -22.78
CA GLN A 92 19.01 16.00 -21.54
C GLN A 92 20.21 16.95 -21.48
N ARG A 93 20.85 17.24 -22.63
CA ARG A 93 22.04 18.08 -22.72
C ARG A 93 21.74 19.56 -22.92
N ALA A 94 20.54 19.90 -23.39
CA ALA A 94 20.15 21.29 -23.67
C ALA A 94 20.17 22.12 -22.37
N GLN A 95 20.88 23.28 -22.44
CA GLN A 95 20.96 24.24 -21.34
C GLN A 95 19.92 25.36 -21.46
N ASP A 96 19.60 25.73 -22.70
CA ASP A 96 18.57 26.73 -22.97
C ASP A 96 17.17 26.14 -22.86
N LEU A 97 16.26 26.80 -22.13
CA LEU A 97 14.91 26.30 -21.87
C LEU A 97 14.03 26.25 -23.13
N ASN A 98 14.21 27.18 -24.07
CA ASN A 98 13.45 27.21 -25.33
C ASN A 98 13.94 26.09 -26.27
N GLU A 99 15.26 25.90 -26.33
CA GLU A 99 15.85 24.77 -27.06
C GLU A 99 15.36 23.44 -26.46
N LYS A 100 15.42 23.28 -25.14
CA LYS A 100 14.96 22.09 -24.45
C LYS A 100 13.49 21.77 -24.76
N LYS A 101 12.64 22.79 -24.74
CA LYS A 101 11.21 22.65 -25.07
C LYS A 101 11.03 22.20 -26.52
N SER A 102 11.69 22.87 -27.48
CA SER A 102 11.59 22.50 -28.90
C SER A 102 12.09 21.08 -29.19
N LEU A 103 13.16 20.65 -28.49
CA LEU A 103 13.68 19.30 -28.61
C LEU A 103 12.72 18.26 -28.00
N LEU A 104 12.08 18.61 -26.88
CA LEU A 104 11.05 17.76 -26.25
C LEU A 104 9.82 17.62 -27.14
N ASP A 105 9.33 18.72 -27.72
CA ASP A 105 8.22 18.68 -28.69
C ASP A 105 8.57 17.77 -29.89
N SER A 106 9.80 17.86 -30.39
CA SER A 106 10.29 16.97 -31.45
C SER A 106 10.35 15.50 -31.02
N LEU A 107 10.78 15.23 -29.79
CA LEU A 107 10.80 13.89 -29.22
C LEU A 107 9.38 13.30 -29.11
N MET A 108 8.43 14.09 -28.64
CA MET A 108 7.02 13.67 -28.56
C MET A 108 6.45 13.35 -29.95
N MET A 109 6.75 14.19 -30.94
CA MET A 109 6.34 13.92 -32.34
C MET A 109 6.97 12.64 -32.90
N ILE A 110 8.21 12.30 -32.53
CA ILE A 110 8.85 11.05 -32.97
C ILE A 110 8.07 9.84 -32.48
N TYR A 111 7.58 9.85 -31.25
CA TYR A 111 6.73 8.78 -30.71
C TYR A 111 5.39 8.71 -31.46
N ASP A 112 4.77 9.85 -31.79
CA ASP A 112 3.52 9.87 -32.55
C ASP A 112 3.69 9.30 -33.97
N LEU A 113 4.77 9.67 -34.64
CA LEU A 113 5.10 9.12 -35.95
C LEU A 113 5.39 7.60 -35.87
N ARG A 114 6.05 7.14 -34.80
CA ARG A 114 6.28 5.71 -34.60
C ARG A 114 4.96 4.94 -34.45
N VAL A 115 4.01 5.45 -33.67
CA VAL A 115 2.65 4.88 -33.53
C VAL A 115 1.93 4.89 -34.90
N GLN A 116 2.03 6.00 -35.62
CA GLN A 116 1.37 6.15 -36.92
C GLN A 116 1.86 5.11 -37.96
N TYR A 117 3.16 4.90 -38.05
CA TYR A 117 3.76 4.03 -39.09
C TYR A 117 3.93 2.58 -38.65
N PHE A 118 3.99 2.30 -37.34
CA PHE A 118 4.24 0.98 -36.76
C PHE A 118 3.27 0.61 -35.63
N PRO A 119 1.95 0.76 -35.79
CA PRO A 119 0.98 0.55 -34.70
C PRO A 119 0.93 -0.90 -34.21
N SER A 120 1.25 -1.85 -35.08
CA SER A 120 1.15 -3.29 -34.82
C SER A 120 2.52 -3.98 -34.74
N SER A 121 3.55 -3.27 -34.28
CA SER A 121 4.86 -3.87 -34.07
C SER A 121 4.77 -5.09 -33.14
N PRO A 122 5.31 -6.26 -33.52
CA PRO A 122 5.18 -7.49 -32.72
C PRO A 122 5.78 -7.39 -31.33
N ASN A 123 6.82 -6.59 -31.15
CA ASN A 123 7.54 -6.45 -29.88
C ASN A 123 7.21 -5.14 -29.15
N TYR A 124 6.77 -4.11 -29.86
CA TYR A 124 6.66 -2.75 -29.35
C TYR A 124 5.43 -2.03 -29.92
N GLY A 125 4.23 -2.61 -29.70
CA GLY A 125 2.97 -2.05 -30.18
C GLY A 125 2.66 -0.66 -29.58
N THR A 126 1.56 -0.06 -30.02
CA THR A 126 1.13 1.30 -29.66
C THR A 126 1.20 1.56 -28.15
N ALA A 127 0.71 0.65 -27.30
CA ALA A 127 0.71 0.82 -25.87
C ALA A 127 2.12 0.98 -25.28
N TYR A 128 3.08 0.15 -25.72
CA TYR A 128 4.47 0.28 -25.32
C TYR A 128 5.07 1.63 -25.71
N VAL A 129 4.79 2.09 -26.92
CA VAL A 129 5.33 3.36 -27.44
C VAL A 129 4.76 4.55 -26.67
N LEU A 130 3.46 4.53 -26.36
CA LEU A 130 2.81 5.57 -25.58
C LEU A 130 3.25 5.57 -24.11
N ASP A 131 3.49 4.41 -23.50
CA ASP A 131 4.09 4.32 -22.17
C ASP A 131 5.49 4.97 -22.15
N ARG A 132 6.33 4.65 -23.12
CA ARG A 132 7.66 5.29 -23.26
C ARG A 132 7.55 6.81 -23.43
N LYS A 133 6.62 7.28 -24.29
CA LYS A 133 6.33 8.69 -24.50
C LYS A 133 5.96 9.40 -23.18
N ALA A 134 5.04 8.83 -22.43
CA ALA A 134 4.57 9.40 -21.17
C ALA A 134 5.69 9.47 -20.11
N ARG A 135 6.50 8.39 -19.98
CA ARG A 135 7.63 8.35 -19.03
C ARG A 135 8.73 9.36 -19.37
N GLU A 136 9.06 9.52 -20.63
CA GLU A 136 10.05 10.52 -21.03
C GLU A 136 9.53 11.93 -20.85
N TYR A 137 8.25 12.18 -21.17
CA TYR A 137 7.64 13.49 -20.91
C TYR A 137 7.66 13.82 -19.42
N LEU A 138 7.26 12.91 -18.54
CA LEU A 138 7.35 13.07 -17.09
C LEU A 138 8.79 13.36 -16.63
N THR A 139 9.79 12.69 -17.23
CA THR A 139 11.20 12.87 -16.87
C THR A 139 11.71 14.26 -17.24
N PHE A 140 11.34 14.78 -18.42
CA PHE A 140 11.88 16.02 -18.95
C PHE A 140 11.05 17.27 -18.64
N ASN A 141 9.75 17.09 -18.36
CA ASN A 141 8.83 18.19 -18.06
C ASN A 141 7.85 17.82 -16.92
N PRO A 142 8.33 17.48 -15.72
CA PRO A 142 7.49 17.05 -14.60
C PRO A 142 6.55 18.16 -14.08
N SER A 143 6.81 19.42 -14.41
CA SER A 143 6.00 20.57 -14.00
C SER A 143 4.72 20.75 -14.82
N ASP A 144 4.65 20.20 -16.03
CA ASP A 144 3.43 20.17 -16.82
C ASP A 144 2.55 18.98 -16.40
N ARG A 145 1.91 19.12 -15.24
CA ARG A 145 1.13 18.07 -14.61
C ARG A 145 -0.06 17.61 -15.48
N GLU A 146 -0.68 18.56 -16.19
CA GLU A 146 -1.79 18.26 -17.09
C GLU A 146 -1.33 17.44 -18.31
N GLY A 147 -0.24 17.86 -18.95
CA GLY A 147 0.36 17.12 -20.07
C GLY A 147 0.78 15.72 -19.67
N VAL A 148 1.39 15.55 -18.49
CA VAL A 148 1.75 14.23 -17.94
C VAL A 148 0.48 13.37 -17.80
N ARG A 149 -0.57 13.85 -17.14
CA ARG A 149 -1.83 13.10 -16.96
C ARG A 149 -2.43 12.67 -18.31
N LYS A 150 -2.44 13.58 -19.28
CA LYS A 150 -2.98 13.30 -20.62
C LYS A 150 -2.23 12.15 -21.29
N LEU A 151 -0.90 12.19 -21.33
CA LEU A 151 -0.09 11.18 -21.99
C LEU A 151 -0.20 9.80 -21.32
N TYR A 152 -0.26 9.75 -19.99
CA TYR A 152 -0.49 8.50 -19.28
C TYR A 152 -1.90 7.94 -19.51
N LYS A 153 -2.93 8.77 -19.62
CA LYS A 153 -4.29 8.31 -19.99
C LYS A 153 -4.29 7.68 -21.37
N GLU A 154 -3.64 8.29 -22.36
CA GLU A 154 -3.50 7.74 -23.72
C GLU A 154 -2.79 6.37 -23.70
N ALA A 155 -1.72 6.23 -22.90
CA ALA A 155 -1.00 4.97 -22.75
C ALA A 155 -1.84 3.88 -22.07
N ILE A 156 -2.62 4.23 -21.05
CA ILE A 156 -3.53 3.31 -20.34
C ILE A 156 -4.64 2.84 -21.28
N GLU A 157 -5.27 3.72 -22.04
CA GLU A 157 -6.33 3.37 -22.99
C GLU A 157 -5.82 2.40 -24.06
N ALA A 158 -4.65 2.67 -24.64
CA ALA A 158 -4.01 1.76 -25.58
C ALA A 158 -3.65 0.42 -24.93
N GLY A 159 -3.21 0.45 -23.69
CA GLY A 159 -2.88 -0.73 -22.89
C GLY A 159 -4.08 -1.64 -22.64
N LEU A 160 -5.23 -1.05 -22.26
CA LEU A 160 -6.49 -1.78 -22.09
C LEU A 160 -6.96 -2.45 -23.36
N GLN A 161 -6.82 -1.77 -24.52
CA GLN A 161 -7.22 -2.33 -25.82
C GLN A 161 -6.33 -3.47 -26.31
N SER A 162 -5.05 -3.46 -25.95
CA SER A 162 -4.05 -4.41 -26.46
C SER A 162 -3.67 -5.52 -25.48
N GLY A 163 -4.12 -5.48 -24.22
CA GLY A 163 -3.66 -6.40 -23.18
C GLY A 163 -2.18 -6.21 -22.84
N TYR A 164 -1.72 -4.97 -22.81
CA TYR A 164 -0.32 -4.64 -22.55
C TYR A 164 0.14 -5.14 -21.18
N ALA A 165 1.17 -5.98 -21.14
CA ALA A 165 1.61 -6.67 -19.93
C ALA A 165 2.08 -5.71 -18.81
N ALA A 166 2.66 -4.56 -19.18
CA ALA A 166 3.11 -3.55 -18.20
C ALA A 166 2.02 -2.52 -17.84
N LEU A 167 0.76 -2.75 -18.25
CA LEU A 167 -0.35 -1.84 -17.95
C LEU A 167 -0.51 -1.54 -16.45
N PRO A 168 -0.36 -2.50 -15.50
CA PRO A 168 -0.42 -2.21 -14.07
C PRO A 168 0.64 -1.19 -13.62
N ASP A 169 1.87 -1.27 -14.13
CA ASP A 169 2.93 -0.32 -13.82
C ASP A 169 2.61 1.08 -14.36
N VAL A 170 2.09 1.17 -15.59
CA VAL A 170 1.67 2.43 -16.21
C VAL A 170 0.56 3.09 -15.40
N ALA A 171 -0.45 2.31 -15.02
CA ALA A 171 -1.56 2.77 -14.21
C ALA A 171 -1.12 3.23 -12.81
N LEU A 172 -0.18 2.49 -12.18
CA LEU A 172 0.38 2.85 -10.87
C LEU A 172 1.14 4.17 -10.94
N VAL A 173 2.01 4.38 -11.93
CA VAL A 173 2.76 5.64 -12.09
C VAL A 173 1.82 6.82 -12.33
N TYR A 174 0.83 6.64 -13.21
CA TYR A 174 -0.21 7.65 -13.43
C TYR A 174 -0.95 8.02 -12.15
N PHE A 175 -1.45 7.01 -11.43
CA PHE A 175 -2.24 7.22 -10.22
C PHE A 175 -1.43 7.85 -9.09
N SER A 176 -0.16 7.47 -8.94
CA SER A 176 0.75 8.10 -7.97
C SER A 176 0.92 9.59 -8.26
N ASN A 177 1.12 9.96 -9.52
CA ASN A 177 1.18 11.38 -9.92
C ASN A 177 -0.14 12.11 -9.65
N LEU A 178 -1.28 11.47 -9.88
CA LEU A 178 -2.60 12.07 -9.60
C LEU A 178 -2.80 12.29 -8.09
N CYS A 179 -2.39 11.35 -7.25
CA CYS A 179 -2.42 11.50 -5.79
C CYS A 179 -1.54 12.67 -5.32
N ASP A 180 -0.38 12.85 -5.93
CA ASP A 180 0.50 13.99 -5.63
C ASP A 180 -0.09 15.31 -6.12
N ASP A 181 -0.76 15.33 -7.28
CA ASP A 181 -1.49 16.49 -7.78
C ASP A 181 -2.61 16.92 -6.82
N TYR A 182 -3.32 15.95 -6.25
CA TYR A 182 -4.33 16.22 -5.22
C TYR A 182 -3.71 16.83 -3.96
N LYS A 183 -2.60 16.30 -3.46
CA LYS A 183 -1.88 16.87 -2.31
C LYS A 183 -1.40 18.30 -2.55
N MET A 184 -1.09 18.64 -3.81
CA MET A 184 -0.70 20.00 -4.21
C MET A 184 -1.90 20.93 -4.48
N GLY A 185 -3.14 20.41 -4.44
CA GLY A 185 -4.35 21.18 -4.73
C GLY A 185 -4.62 21.40 -6.22
N GLU A 186 -3.94 20.68 -7.11
CA GLU A 186 -4.10 20.80 -8.56
C GLU A 186 -5.34 20.05 -9.10
N VAL A 187 -5.86 19.11 -8.33
CA VAL A 187 -7.06 18.35 -8.68
C VAL A 187 -7.97 18.19 -7.46
N TYR A 188 -9.26 17.99 -7.71
CA TYR A 188 -10.27 17.74 -6.67
C TYR A 188 -10.28 16.26 -6.25
N PRO A 189 -10.78 15.92 -5.05
CA PRO A 189 -10.87 14.55 -4.56
C PRO A 189 -11.64 13.62 -5.50
N ASP A 190 -12.73 14.13 -6.13
CA ASP A 190 -13.55 13.35 -7.08
C ASP A 190 -12.69 12.78 -8.22
N ALA A 191 -11.71 13.54 -8.73
CA ALA A 191 -10.84 13.05 -9.79
C ALA A 191 -9.98 11.86 -9.35
N VAL A 192 -9.53 11.85 -8.09
CA VAL A 192 -8.76 10.71 -7.53
C VAL A 192 -9.67 9.51 -7.29
N LEU A 193 -10.89 9.74 -6.79
CA LEU A 193 -11.88 8.70 -6.53
C LEU A 193 -12.33 8.01 -7.82
N ASP A 194 -12.67 8.80 -8.86
CA ASP A 194 -13.11 8.30 -10.16
C ASP A 194 -12.00 7.48 -10.85
N GLU A 195 -10.77 8.00 -10.83
CA GLU A 195 -9.64 7.28 -11.42
C GLU A 195 -9.27 6.02 -10.62
N TYR A 196 -9.36 6.05 -9.29
CA TYR A 196 -9.20 4.85 -8.49
C TYR A 196 -10.20 3.77 -8.90
N ALA A 197 -11.48 4.13 -8.99
CA ALA A 197 -12.54 3.19 -9.38
C ALA A 197 -12.35 2.66 -10.81
N ARG A 198 -11.90 3.52 -11.75
CA ARG A 198 -11.65 3.17 -13.15
C ARG A 198 -10.45 2.22 -13.31
N LEU A 199 -9.41 2.43 -12.53
CA LEU A 199 -8.15 1.67 -12.66
C LEU A 199 -8.12 0.39 -11.83
N ALA A 200 -8.92 0.28 -10.77
CA ALA A 200 -8.92 -0.88 -9.88
C ALA A 200 -9.01 -2.24 -10.61
N PRO A 201 -9.84 -2.41 -11.68
CA PRO A 201 -9.90 -3.69 -12.40
C PRO A 201 -8.58 -4.12 -13.06
N ILE A 202 -7.66 -3.18 -13.35
CA ILE A 202 -6.34 -3.50 -13.94
C ILE A 202 -5.51 -4.35 -12.96
N PHE A 203 -5.77 -4.22 -11.65
CA PHE A 203 -5.02 -4.85 -10.58
C PHE A 203 -5.69 -6.12 -10.01
N GLU A 204 -6.73 -6.64 -10.66
CA GLU A 204 -7.45 -7.87 -10.22
C GLU A 204 -6.85 -9.17 -10.82
N SER A 205 -5.81 -9.06 -11.63
CA SER A 205 -5.16 -10.19 -12.27
C SER A 205 -4.16 -10.89 -11.34
N ASP A 206 -4.08 -12.23 -11.43
CA ASP A 206 -3.09 -13.05 -10.72
C ASP A 206 -1.70 -13.06 -11.40
N ALA A 207 -1.47 -12.19 -12.39
CA ALA A 207 -0.19 -12.12 -13.08
C ALA A 207 0.94 -11.72 -12.10
N PRO A 208 2.17 -12.22 -12.32
CA PRO A 208 3.31 -11.89 -11.47
C PRO A 208 3.51 -10.37 -11.34
N GLY A 209 3.69 -9.87 -10.12
CA GLY A 209 3.91 -8.45 -9.83
C GLY A 209 2.64 -7.61 -9.71
N VAL A 210 1.47 -8.09 -10.16
CA VAL A 210 0.21 -7.32 -10.08
C VAL A 210 -0.25 -7.15 -8.64
N LYS A 211 -0.07 -8.16 -7.80
CA LYS A 211 -0.44 -8.10 -6.38
C LYS A 211 0.36 -7.03 -5.61
N GLU A 212 1.64 -6.94 -5.89
CA GLU A 212 2.52 -5.91 -5.33
C GLU A 212 2.13 -4.51 -5.83
N ALA A 213 1.86 -4.38 -7.12
CA ALA A 213 1.38 -3.13 -7.73
C ALA A 213 0.02 -2.71 -7.15
N LYS A 214 -0.92 -3.65 -6.93
CA LYS A 214 -2.19 -3.40 -6.24
C LYS A 214 -1.97 -2.85 -4.83
N THR A 215 -1.07 -3.46 -4.07
CA THR A 215 -0.77 -3.00 -2.71
C THR A 215 -0.24 -1.57 -2.70
N GLN A 216 0.61 -1.21 -3.68
CA GLN A 216 1.13 0.15 -3.82
C GLN A 216 0.03 1.13 -4.27
N PHE A 217 -0.82 0.72 -5.21
CA PHE A 217 -1.96 1.49 -5.70
C PHE A 217 -2.93 1.85 -4.56
N ASP A 218 -3.34 0.84 -3.78
CA ASP A 218 -4.22 1.02 -2.62
C ASP A 218 -3.55 1.88 -1.52
N THR A 219 -2.25 1.69 -1.29
CA THR A 219 -1.48 2.49 -0.32
C THR A 219 -1.37 3.95 -0.75
N CYS A 220 -1.15 4.19 -2.04
CA CYS A 220 -1.11 5.54 -2.61
C CYS A 220 -2.45 6.25 -2.43
N PHE A 221 -3.54 5.55 -2.70
CA PHE A 221 -4.90 6.08 -2.51
C PHE A 221 -5.16 6.43 -1.04
N ALA A 222 -4.97 5.48 -0.12
CA ALA A 222 -5.15 5.71 1.30
C ALA A 222 -4.28 6.85 1.86
N GLY A 223 -3.02 6.94 1.38
CA GLY A 223 -2.07 7.98 1.79
C GLY A 223 -2.23 9.34 1.08
N SER A 224 -3.14 9.45 0.11
CA SER A 224 -3.37 10.70 -0.61
C SER A 224 -4.13 11.75 0.22
N GLY A 225 -4.99 11.30 1.14
CA GLY A 225 -5.97 12.13 1.84
C GLY A 225 -7.30 12.28 1.08
N ALA A 226 -7.37 11.87 -0.20
CA ALA A 226 -8.64 11.80 -0.94
C ALA A 226 -9.51 10.64 -0.45
N ALA A 227 -8.89 9.60 0.10
CA ALA A 227 -9.53 8.43 0.66
C ALA A 227 -9.95 8.64 2.12
N ASP A 228 -10.48 9.81 2.47
CA ASP A 228 -11.11 10.02 3.78
C ASP A 228 -12.44 9.25 3.86
N CYS A 229 -12.93 9.07 5.09
CA CYS A 229 -14.11 8.24 5.33
C CYS A 229 -15.37 8.75 4.64
N GLU A 230 -15.55 10.07 4.54
CA GLU A 230 -16.70 10.69 3.89
C GLU A 230 -16.66 10.46 2.36
N ASN A 231 -15.50 10.66 1.75
CA ASN A 231 -15.29 10.44 0.32
C ASN A 231 -15.43 8.95 -0.04
N LEU A 232 -14.83 8.05 0.75
CA LEU A 232 -14.97 6.61 0.55
C LEU A 232 -16.44 6.17 0.67
N GLU A 233 -17.16 6.68 1.65
CA GLU A 233 -18.58 6.38 1.80
C GLU A 233 -19.40 6.88 0.62
N LYS A 234 -19.17 8.10 0.13
CA LYS A 234 -19.81 8.63 -1.09
C LYS A 234 -19.54 7.77 -2.32
N MET A 235 -18.32 7.28 -2.46
CA MET A 235 -17.92 6.42 -3.59
C MET A 235 -18.54 5.02 -3.51
N PHE A 236 -18.50 4.37 -2.35
CA PHE A 236 -18.89 2.97 -2.21
C PHE A 236 -20.41 2.79 -2.00
N ARG A 237 -21.09 3.71 -1.32
CA ARG A 237 -22.51 3.57 -1.01
C ARG A 237 -23.38 3.28 -2.24
N PRO A 238 -23.36 4.06 -3.34
CA PRO A 238 -24.19 3.77 -4.51
C PRO A 238 -23.81 2.45 -5.20
N ARG A 239 -22.53 2.07 -5.17
CA ARG A 239 -22.06 0.82 -5.78
C ARG A 239 -22.56 -0.41 -4.99
N ILE A 240 -22.52 -0.34 -3.66
CA ILE A 240 -23.01 -1.42 -2.78
C ILE A 240 -24.53 -1.49 -2.82
N GLU A 241 -25.24 -0.37 -2.90
CA GLU A 241 -26.69 -0.38 -3.09
C GLU A 241 -27.10 -1.03 -4.41
N ALA A 242 -26.31 -0.86 -5.48
CA ALA A 242 -26.56 -1.49 -6.78
C ALA A 242 -26.20 -3.00 -6.79
N ALA A 243 -25.19 -3.44 -6.03
CA ALA A 243 -24.72 -4.81 -5.99
C ALA A 243 -24.40 -5.25 -4.55
N PRO A 244 -25.42 -5.42 -3.70
CA PRO A 244 -25.25 -5.59 -2.27
C PRO A 244 -24.64 -6.95 -1.84
N GLU A 245 -24.62 -7.95 -2.73
CA GLU A 245 -24.04 -9.29 -2.49
C GLU A 245 -22.69 -9.49 -3.21
N ASP A 246 -22.14 -8.44 -3.84
CA ASP A 246 -20.87 -8.54 -4.54
C ASP A 246 -19.72 -8.64 -3.52
N MET A 247 -19.18 -9.85 -3.39
CA MET A 247 -18.16 -10.20 -2.41
C MET A 247 -16.87 -9.41 -2.59
N GLU A 248 -16.42 -9.21 -3.84
CA GLU A 248 -15.20 -8.46 -4.15
C GLU A 248 -15.39 -6.97 -3.83
N LEU A 249 -16.55 -6.41 -4.14
CA LEU A 249 -16.88 -5.02 -3.78
C LEU A 249 -16.95 -4.83 -2.26
N LEU A 250 -17.57 -5.76 -1.52
CA LEU A 250 -17.61 -5.71 -0.05
C LEU A 250 -16.20 -5.78 0.53
N LYS A 251 -15.38 -6.72 0.06
CA LYS A 251 -13.98 -6.89 0.47
C LYS A 251 -13.13 -5.66 0.19
N GLN A 252 -13.25 -5.09 -1.01
CA GLN A 252 -12.55 -3.86 -1.39
C GLN A 252 -12.94 -2.70 -0.47
N THR A 253 -14.25 -2.52 -0.24
CA THR A 253 -14.78 -1.47 0.64
C THR A 253 -14.23 -1.61 2.05
N VAL A 254 -14.31 -2.80 2.64
CA VAL A 254 -13.82 -3.10 3.99
C VAL A 254 -12.32 -2.86 4.08
N SER A 255 -11.55 -3.32 3.10
CA SER A 255 -10.09 -3.14 3.08
C SER A 255 -9.69 -1.66 3.05
N LEU A 256 -10.30 -0.85 2.18
CA LEU A 256 -9.95 0.55 2.03
C LEU A 256 -10.42 1.40 3.21
N MET A 257 -11.68 1.24 3.62
CA MET A 257 -12.23 2.00 4.75
C MET A 257 -11.53 1.65 6.07
N SER A 258 -11.10 0.39 6.25
CA SER A 258 -10.30 -0.01 7.41
C SER A 258 -8.91 0.65 7.43
N ARG A 259 -8.22 0.69 6.27
CA ARG A 259 -6.91 1.38 6.15
C ARG A 259 -7.01 2.87 6.43
N SER A 260 -8.14 3.49 6.06
CA SER A 260 -8.45 4.88 6.36
C SER A 260 -9.01 5.10 7.78
N GLN A 261 -8.98 4.05 8.61
CA GLN A 261 -9.44 4.08 10.02
C GLN A 261 -10.89 4.57 10.15
N CYS A 262 -11.75 4.20 9.21
CA CYS A 262 -13.15 4.55 9.26
C CYS A 262 -13.88 3.75 10.34
N SER A 263 -14.80 4.42 11.05
CA SER A 263 -15.69 3.84 12.05
C SER A 263 -17.15 4.31 11.86
N SER A 264 -17.50 4.77 10.62
CA SER A 264 -18.85 5.19 10.30
C SER A 264 -19.84 4.02 10.39
N GLU A 265 -21.11 4.36 10.60
CA GLU A 265 -22.18 3.33 10.63
C GLU A 265 -22.25 2.53 9.34
N PHE A 266 -22.12 3.22 8.19
CA PHE A 266 -22.06 2.57 6.88
C PHE A 266 -20.94 1.54 6.81
N PHE A 267 -19.72 1.94 7.20
CA PHE A 267 -18.58 1.04 7.18
C PHE A 267 -18.82 -0.21 8.05
N LEU A 268 -19.32 -0.02 9.28
CA LEU A 268 -19.55 -1.15 10.19
C LEU A 268 -20.64 -2.08 9.67
N GLN A 269 -21.71 -1.57 9.05
CA GLN A 269 -22.75 -2.40 8.42
C GLN A 269 -22.18 -3.24 7.27
N ILE A 270 -21.33 -2.65 6.44
CA ILE A 270 -20.68 -3.38 5.33
C ILE A 270 -19.70 -4.42 5.86
N ALA A 271 -18.92 -4.06 6.88
CA ALA A 271 -17.99 -4.98 7.52
C ALA A 271 -18.70 -6.16 8.23
N GLU A 272 -19.84 -5.91 8.91
CA GLU A 272 -20.69 -6.96 9.48
C GLU A 272 -21.22 -7.90 8.39
N LYS A 273 -21.65 -7.34 7.24
CA LYS A 273 -22.13 -8.12 6.10
C LYS A 273 -21.01 -8.98 5.49
N TYR A 274 -19.84 -8.38 5.24
CA TYR A 274 -18.68 -9.11 4.77
C TYR A 274 -18.26 -10.22 5.74
N TYR A 275 -18.21 -9.93 7.02
CA TYR A 275 -17.88 -10.90 8.07
C TYR A 275 -18.85 -12.09 8.11
N ALA A 276 -20.15 -11.84 7.91
CA ALA A 276 -21.15 -12.91 7.89
C ALA A 276 -20.95 -13.88 6.71
N MET A 277 -20.39 -13.40 5.59
CA MET A 277 -20.09 -14.21 4.39
C MET A 277 -18.71 -14.89 4.49
N GLU A 278 -17.71 -14.20 5.02
CA GLU A 278 -16.32 -14.68 5.16
C GLU A 278 -15.77 -14.32 6.56
N PRO A 279 -16.09 -15.14 7.59
CA PRO A 279 -15.61 -14.90 8.95
C PRO A 279 -14.09 -15.03 9.04
N SER A 280 -13.44 -14.05 9.68
CA SER A 280 -12.01 -14.10 9.97
C SER A 280 -11.68 -13.37 11.28
N ALA A 281 -10.63 -13.82 11.98
CA ALA A 281 -10.15 -13.14 13.18
C ALA A 281 -9.81 -11.67 12.93
N GLN A 282 -9.22 -11.37 11.76
CA GLN A 282 -8.86 -10.01 11.38
C GLN A 282 -10.08 -9.11 11.21
N THR A 283 -11.12 -9.57 10.51
CA THR A 283 -12.35 -8.77 10.31
C THR A 283 -13.12 -8.63 11.62
N ALA A 284 -13.18 -9.67 12.46
CA ALA A 284 -13.77 -9.59 13.78
C ALA A 284 -13.06 -8.56 14.67
N MET A 285 -11.72 -8.54 14.66
CA MET A 285 -10.93 -7.57 15.42
C MET A 285 -11.16 -6.12 14.94
N MET A 286 -11.28 -5.93 13.62
CA MET A 286 -11.60 -4.64 13.02
C MET A 286 -13.00 -4.15 13.42
N LEU A 287 -14.00 -5.01 13.36
CA LEU A 287 -15.36 -4.72 13.83
C LEU A 287 -15.36 -4.36 15.32
N ALA A 288 -14.65 -5.13 16.14
CA ALA A 288 -14.53 -4.87 17.56
C ALA A 288 -13.96 -3.47 17.83
N GLN A 289 -12.93 -3.07 17.08
CA GLN A 289 -12.34 -1.74 17.20
C GLN A 289 -13.32 -0.64 16.77
N GLY A 290 -13.95 -0.77 15.61
CA GLY A 290 -14.89 0.22 15.11
C GLY A 290 -16.10 0.41 16.04
N PHE A 291 -16.65 -0.66 16.62
CA PHE A 291 -17.71 -0.57 17.60
C PHE A 291 -17.24 0.02 18.94
N GLN A 292 -16.01 -0.27 19.36
CA GLN A 292 -15.41 0.35 20.56
C GLN A 292 -15.29 1.87 20.41
N GLU A 293 -14.83 2.36 19.24
CA GLU A 293 -14.69 3.79 18.95
C GLU A 293 -16.05 4.52 18.97
N ARG A 294 -17.11 3.83 18.60
CA ARG A 294 -18.49 4.35 18.68
C ARG A 294 -19.13 4.19 20.05
N GLY A 295 -18.46 3.56 21.00
CA GLY A 295 -18.99 3.31 22.34
C GLY A 295 -19.98 2.15 22.42
N ASP A 296 -20.16 1.37 21.34
CA ASP A 296 -20.95 0.12 21.37
C ASP A 296 -20.08 -1.04 21.88
N PHE A 297 -19.84 -1.00 23.19
CA PHE A 297 -19.01 -2.01 23.85
C PHE A 297 -19.63 -3.41 23.79
N ALA A 298 -20.96 -3.53 23.70
CA ALA A 298 -21.64 -4.82 23.63
C ALA A 298 -21.29 -5.56 22.32
N LYS A 299 -21.37 -4.87 21.16
CA LYS A 299 -20.92 -5.42 19.90
C LYS A 299 -19.42 -5.64 19.86
N SER A 300 -18.64 -4.68 20.37
CA SER A 300 -17.19 -4.80 20.45
C SER A 300 -16.75 -6.06 21.20
N THR A 301 -17.31 -6.35 22.37
CA THR A 301 -16.98 -7.57 23.14
C THR A 301 -17.42 -8.85 22.42
N THR A 302 -18.54 -8.83 21.70
CA THR A 302 -18.99 -9.97 20.89
C THR A 302 -17.94 -10.31 19.82
N TYR A 303 -17.52 -9.33 19.01
CA TYR A 303 -16.51 -9.56 17.97
C TYR A 303 -15.12 -9.89 18.51
N LEU A 304 -14.74 -9.34 19.67
CA LEU A 304 -13.49 -9.75 20.35
C LEU A 304 -13.52 -11.23 20.74
N ARG A 305 -14.64 -11.73 21.26
CA ARG A 305 -14.80 -13.17 21.60
C ARG A 305 -14.70 -14.05 20.38
N GLU A 306 -15.30 -13.65 19.24
CA GLU A 306 -15.21 -14.36 17.97
C GLU A 306 -13.78 -14.36 17.42
N ALA A 307 -13.08 -13.22 17.50
CA ALA A 307 -11.67 -13.13 17.14
C ALA A 307 -10.79 -14.07 17.99
N ILE A 308 -10.99 -14.09 19.32
CA ILE A 308 -10.28 -14.97 20.25
C ILE A 308 -10.56 -16.45 19.95
N ALA A 309 -11.80 -16.80 19.57
CA ALA A 309 -12.18 -18.18 19.23
C ALA A 309 -11.50 -18.65 17.93
N ALA A 310 -11.31 -17.76 16.97
CA ALA A 310 -10.68 -18.05 15.69
C ALA A 310 -9.14 -18.00 15.75
N GLU A 311 -8.55 -17.32 16.76
CA GLU A 311 -7.11 -17.14 16.87
C GLU A 311 -6.40 -18.42 17.34
N GLN A 312 -5.35 -18.82 16.60
CA GLN A 312 -4.55 -20.01 16.89
C GLN A 312 -3.21 -19.67 17.56
N ASP A 313 -2.70 -18.47 17.34
CA ASP A 313 -1.45 -18.03 17.96
C ASP A 313 -1.69 -17.64 19.43
N ALA A 314 -0.97 -18.27 20.35
CA ALA A 314 -1.15 -18.06 21.78
C ALA A 314 -0.80 -16.64 22.21
N VAL A 315 0.20 -16.00 21.56
CA VAL A 315 0.61 -14.62 21.87
C VAL A 315 -0.45 -13.64 21.41
N GLN A 316 -0.99 -13.81 20.19
CA GLN A 316 -2.06 -12.97 19.70
C GLN A 316 -3.35 -13.17 20.53
N LYS A 317 -3.65 -14.39 20.89
CA LYS A 317 -4.81 -14.72 21.75
C LYS A 317 -4.71 -14.05 23.12
N GLU A 318 -3.53 -14.05 23.72
CA GLU A 318 -3.25 -13.36 24.98
C GLU A 318 -3.53 -11.83 24.86
N LEU A 319 -3.01 -11.18 23.79
CA LEU A 319 -3.26 -9.76 23.55
C LEU A 319 -4.76 -9.44 23.37
N LEU A 320 -5.47 -10.27 22.64
CA LEU A 320 -6.92 -10.14 22.45
C LEU A 320 -7.69 -10.30 23.76
N LEU A 321 -7.29 -11.20 24.64
CA LEU A 321 -7.90 -11.39 25.96
C LEU A 321 -7.67 -10.18 26.87
N VAL A 322 -6.50 -9.59 26.87
CA VAL A 322 -6.24 -8.34 27.59
C VAL A 322 -7.13 -7.21 27.04
N ARG A 323 -7.23 -7.10 25.71
CA ARG A 323 -8.11 -6.12 25.07
C ARG A 323 -9.58 -6.35 25.42
N LEU A 324 -10.05 -7.62 25.40
CA LEU A 324 -11.41 -7.97 25.83
C LEU A 324 -11.67 -7.54 27.27
N SER A 325 -10.72 -7.80 28.18
CA SER A 325 -10.83 -7.37 29.57
C SER A 325 -11.02 -5.86 29.71
N MET A 326 -10.21 -5.08 29.01
CA MET A 326 -10.32 -3.61 29.02
C MET A 326 -11.65 -3.12 28.41
N THR A 327 -12.12 -3.74 27.33
CA THR A 327 -13.41 -3.41 26.70
C THR A 327 -14.59 -3.77 27.63
N GLU A 328 -14.53 -4.91 28.31
CA GLU A 328 -15.56 -5.30 29.31
C GLU A 328 -15.57 -4.32 30.51
N LEU A 329 -14.41 -3.78 30.92
CA LEU A 329 -14.36 -2.71 31.91
C LEU A 329 -15.04 -1.43 31.42
N ALA A 330 -14.81 -1.04 30.18
CA ALA A 330 -15.49 0.11 29.57
C ALA A 330 -17.01 -0.14 29.46
N ALA A 331 -17.41 -1.37 29.19
CA ALA A 331 -18.81 -1.83 29.22
C ALA A 331 -19.41 -1.93 30.63
N LYS A 332 -18.66 -1.63 31.68
CA LYS A 332 -19.04 -1.75 33.10
C LYS A 332 -19.36 -3.20 33.54
N ASN A 333 -18.68 -4.17 32.96
CA ASN A 333 -18.79 -5.59 33.25
C ASN A 333 -17.54 -6.14 33.96
N PRO A 334 -17.24 -5.73 35.21
CA PRO A 334 -15.99 -6.11 35.89
C PRO A 334 -15.81 -7.62 36.06
N THR A 335 -16.89 -8.36 36.16
CA THR A 335 -16.83 -9.83 36.28
C THR A 335 -16.33 -10.47 34.98
N ALA A 336 -16.87 -10.07 33.83
CA ALA A 336 -16.42 -10.57 32.53
C ALA A 336 -14.98 -10.11 32.24
N ALA A 337 -14.62 -8.88 32.63
CA ALA A 337 -13.27 -8.37 32.52
C ALA A 337 -12.26 -9.21 33.32
N ALA A 338 -12.60 -9.59 34.56
CA ALA A 338 -11.74 -10.43 35.38
C ALA A 338 -11.57 -11.86 34.79
N VAL A 339 -12.62 -12.42 34.16
CA VAL A 339 -12.52 -13.70 33.47
C VAL A 339 -11.51 -13.62 32.33
N ALA A 340 -11.67 -12.65 31.41
CA ALA A 340 -10.78 -12.47 30.29
C ALA A 340 -9.31 -12.21 30.72
N ALA A 341 -9.10 -11.38 31.74
CA ALA A 341 -7.77 -11.14 32.29
C ALA A 341 -7.13 -12.38 32.91
N ASN A 342 -7.92 -13.23 33.60
CA ASN A 342 -7.43 -14.48 34.16
C ASN A 342 -7.08 -15.50 33.05
N GLU A 343 -7.84 -15.54 31.97
CA GLU A 343 -7.51 -16.37 30.80
C GLU A 343 -6.18 -15.90 30.16
N ALA A 344 -5.99 -14.57 29.98
CA ALA A 344 -4.71 -14.04 29.49
C ALA A 344 -3.54 -14.40 30.43
N LYS A 345 -3.73 -14.24 31.74
CA LYS A 345 -2.75 -14.65 32.76
C LYS A 345 -2.44 -16.14 32.72
N ALA A 346 -3.41 -16.99 32.42
CA ALA A 346 -3.22 -18.45 32.33
C ALA A 346 -2.37 -18.82 31.11
N LEU A 347 -2.51 -18.08 29.99
CA LEU A 347 -1.64 -18.25 28.79
C LEU A 347 -0.23 -17.77 29.07
N ASN A 348 -0.07 -16.62 29.72
CA ASN A 348 1.23 -16.04 30.08
C ASN A 348 1.22 -15.46 31.51
N PRO A 349 1.73 -16.22 32.49
CA PRO A 349 1.81 -15.75 33.88
C PRO A 349 2.74 -14.52 34.10
N ASN A 350 3.54 -14.16 33.11
CA ASN A 350 4.45 -13.00 33.18
C ASN A 350 3.89 -11.78 32.46
N ASN A 351 2.67 -11.83 31.89
CA ASN A 351 2.06 -10.66 31.26
C ASN A 351 1.61 -9.63 32.28
N GLY A 352 2.39 -8.55 32.46
CA GLY A 352 2.05 -7.46 33.36
C GLY A 352 0.74 -6.75 33.04
N MET A 353 0.36 -6.67 31.76
CA MET A 353 -0.89 -6.04 31.32
C MET A 353 -2.13 -6.88 31.67
N ALA A 354 -2.01 -8.20 31.71
CA ALA A 354 -3.09 -9.10 32.19
C ALA A 354 -3.37 -8.86 33.69
N TYR A 355 -2.32 -8.74 34.51
CA TYR A 355 -2.47 -8.39 35.93
C TYR A 355 -2.99 -6.95 36.12
N PHE A 356 -2.58 -6.03 35.28
CA PHE A 356 -3.08 -4.64 35.29
C PHE A 356 -4.60 -4.61 35.04
N ALA A 357 -5.06 -5.27 33.98
CA ALA A 357 -6.47 -5.37 33.66
C ALA A 357 -7.27 -6.10 34.77
N LEU A 358 -6.70 -7.18 35.32
CA LEU A 358 -7.32 -7.94 36.41
C LEU A 358 -7.49 -7.09 37.67
N ALA A 359 -6.48 -6.34 38.05
CA ALA A 359 -6.56 -5.46 39.22
C ALA A 359 -7.61 -4.37 39.03
N GLN A 360 -7.73 -3.80 37.83
CA GLN A 360 -8.78 -2.83 37.52
C GLN A 360 -10.18 -3.49 37.59
N ALA A 361 -10.32 -4.72 37.12
CA ALA A 361 -11.57 -5.46 37.18
C ALA A 361 -11.99 -5.74 38.65
N TYR A 362 -11.04 -6.10 39.53
CA TYR A 362 -11.31 -6.25 40.96
C TYR A 362 -11.73 -4.91 41.57
N ALA A 363 -10.98 -3.86 41.36
CA ALA A 363 -11.31 -2.54 41.91
C ALA A 363 -12.69 -2.04 41.44
N ALA A 364 -13.01 -2.21 40.13
CA ALA A 364 -14.31 -1.82 39.59
C ALA A 364 -15.48 -2.66 40.17
N SER A 365 -15.22 -3.89 40.60
CA SER A 365 -16.23 -4.74 41.21
C SER A 365 -16.57 -4.40 42.66
N ALA A 366 -15.77 -3.56 43.34
CA ALA A 366 -15.95 -3.20 44.73
C ALA A 366 -17.36 -2.63 45.01
N ALA A 367 -17.90 -1.81 44.07
CA ALA A 367 -19.23 -1.22 44.20
C ALA A 367 -20.38 -2.24 44.16
N SER A 368 -20.14 -3.46 43.71
CA SER A 368 -21.14 -4.55 43.65
C SER A 368 -21.20 -5.37 44.95
N CYS A 369 -20.28 -5.08 45.90
CA CYS A 369 -20.21 -5.74 47.18
C CYS A 369 -20.57 -4.75 48.32
N SER A 370 -21.20 -5.20 49.34
CA SER A 370 -21.69 -4.36 50.44
C SER A 370 -20.72 -4.31 51.65
N GLY A 371 -20.68 -3.18 52.35
CA GLY A 371 -19.95 -3.01 53.60
C GLY A 371 -18.46 -3.29 53.45
N LEU A 372 -17.91 -3.97 54.47
CA LEU A 372 -16.49 -4.30 54.52
C LEU A 372 -15.96 -5.07 53.32
N GLU A 373 -16.77 -5.95 52.75
CA GLU A 373 -16.41 -6.77 51.58
C GLU A 373 -16.03 -5.89 50.35
N GLY A 374 -16.79 -4.80 50.09
CA GLY A 374 -16.48 -3.89 49.02
C GLY A 374 -15.12 -3.17 49.24
N GLN A 375 -14.78 -2.86 50.46
CA GLN A 375 -13.49 -2.26 50.81
C GLN A 375 -12.36 -3.30 50.80
N ALA A 376 -12.62 -4.52 51.25
CA ALA A 376 -11.64 -5.63 51.27
C ALA A 376 -11.17 -6.05 49.87
N ILE A 377 -12.04 -5.87 48.84
CA ILE A 377 -11.64 -6.09 47.44
C ILE A 377 -10.43 -5.23 47.03
N PHE A 378 -10.31 -4.01 47.59
CA PHE A 378 -9.17 -3.17 47.27
C PHE A 378 -7.84 -3.73 47.78
N TRP A 379 -7.81 -4.60 48.79
CA TRP A 379 -6.59 -5.31 49.17
C TRP A 379 -6.11 -6.23 48.04
N VAL A 380 -7.02 -7.01 47.43
CA VAL A 380 -6.69 -7.87 46.31
C VAL A 380 -6.31 -7.07 45.08
N ALA A 381 -7.06 -6.00 44.76
CA ALA A 381 -6.74 -5.09 43.66
C ALA A 381 -5.34 -4.46 43.85
N TYR A 382 -5.00 -4.05 45.03
CA TYR A 382 -3.66 -3.52 45.37
C TYR A 382 -2.56 -4.57 45.15
N ASP A 383 -2.73 -5.78 45.70
CA ASP A 383 -1.74 -6.86 45.57
C ASP A 383 -1.52 -7.20 44.10
N THR A 384 -2.62 -7.34 43.33
CA THR A 384 -2.60 -7.67 41.88
C THR A 384 -1.96 -6.51 41.08
N MET A 385 -2.27 -5.25 41.39
CA MET A 385 -1.70 -4.10 40.68
C MET A 385 -0.21 -3.91 41.01
N THR A 386 0.21 -4.23 42.26
CA THR A 386 1.62 -4.23 42.64
C THR A 386 2.39 -5.30 41.86
N GLN A 387 1.79 -6.48 41.67
CA GLN A 387 2.38 -7.52 40.84
C GLN A 387 2.48 -7.07 39.38
N ALA A 388 1.44 -6.41 38.81
CA ALA A 388 1.48 -5.82 37.48
C ALA A 388 2.66 -4.82 37.35
N ALA A 389 2.81 -3.92 38.31
CA ALA A 389 3.88 -2.93 38.30
C ALA A 389 5.28 -3.56 38.29
N ASN A 390 5.46 -4.68 39.03
CA ASN A 390 6.74 -5.38 39.06
C ASN A 390 7.03 -6.11 37.74
N LEU A 391 6.04 -6.73 37.11
CA LEU A 391 6.19 -7.38 35.84
C LEU A 391 6.47 -6.38 34.71
N LEU A 392 5.70 -5.29 34.67
CA LEU A 392 5.86 -4.21 33.68
C LEU A 392 7.19 -3.45 33.82
N ALA A 393 7.76 -3.39 35.03
CA ALA A 393 9.08 -2.77 35.23
C ALA A 393 10.23 -3.55 34.54
N ASN A 394 10.03 -4.84 34.29
CA ASN A 394 11.00 -5.71 33.62
C ASN A 394 10.71 -5.88 32.12
N ASP A 395 9.64 -5.28 31.62
CA ASP A 395 9.23 -5.32 30.23
C ASP A 395 9.69 -4.04 29.51
N ALA A 396 10.62 -4.19 28.55
CA ALA A 396 11.19 -3.06 27.81
C ALA A 396 10.16 -2.32 26.96
N ASP A 397 9.09 -3.01 26.55
CA ASP A 397 8.05 -2.46 25.69
C ASP A 397 6.88 -1.84 26.48
N ALA A 398 6.87 -2.03 27.79
CA ALA A 398 5.79 -1.54 28.66
C ALA A 398 5.74 0.01 28.83
N GLY A 399 6.77 0.74 28.40
CA GLY A 399 6.81 2.20 28.50
C GLY A 399 6.50 2.71 29.92
N ASN A 400 5.52 3.61 30.05
CA ASN A 400 5.14 4.20 31.35
C ASN A 400 4.14 3.36 32.16
N PHE A 401 3.70 2.18 31.66
CA PHE A 401 2.66 1.39 32.35
C PHE A 401 3.09 0.90 33.74
N ALA A 402 4.37 0.61 33.95
CA ALA A 402 4.88 0.28 35.28
C ALA A 402 4.64 1.39 36.31
N GLN A 403 4.84 2.65 35.94
CA GLN A 403 4.57 3.78 36.80
C GLN A 403 3.07 3.99 37.00
N THR A 404 2.28 3.89 35.93
CA THR A 404 0.81 3.95 36.00
C THR A 404 0.26 2.90 36.97
N ALA A 405 0.80 1.68 36.96
CA ALA A 405 0.41 0.60 37.86
C ALA A 405 0.76 0.93 39.32
N ARG A 406 1.96 1.52 39.60
CA ARG A 406 2.32 1.95 40.95
C ARG A 406 1.38 3.02 41.50
N ASP A 407 1.04 4.01 40.65
CA ASP A 407 0.13 5.10 41.01
C ASP A 407 -1.29 4.58 41.26
N ALA A 408 -1.76 3.64 40.44
CA ALA A 408 -3.05 2.96 40.62
C ALA A 408 -3.08 2.16 41.94
N ALA A 409 -2.03 1.38 42.22
CA ALA A 409 -1.90 0.66 43.49
C ALA A 409 -1.94 1.61 44.70
N ALA A 410 -1.20 2.73 44.64
CA ALA A 410 -1.24 3.74 45.68
C ALA A 410 -2.65 4.33 45.88
N ASN A 411 -3.40 4.53 44.80
CA ASN A 411 -4.78 5.01 44.88
C ASN A 411 -5.73 3.98 45.50
N TYR A 412 -5.55 2.68 45.22
CA TYR A 412 -6.40 1.62 45.81
C TYR A 412 -6.32 1.54 47.30
N ARG A 413 -5.18 1.95 47.91
CA ARG A 413 -5.05 2.04 49.39
C ARG A 413 -6.06 2.98 50.04
N ARG A 414 -6.57 3.98 49.30
CA ARG A 414 -7.61 4.89 49.81
C ARG A 414 -8.97 4.19 49.97
N GLY A 415 -9.17 3.09 49.29
CA GLY A 415 -10.37 2.26 49.37
C GLY A 415 -10.30 1.19 50.47
N PHE A 416 -9.17 1.06 51.20
CA PHE A 416 -9.02 0.07 52.25
C PHE A 416 -9.95 0.38 53.45
N PRO A 417 -10.41 -0.63 54.18
CA PRO A 417 -11.08 -0.44 55.46
C PRO A 417 -10.20 0.38 56.40
N THR A 418 -10.85 1.22 57.19
CA THR A 418 -10.15 1.96 58.27
C THR A 418 -9.72 1.04 59.40
N ALA A 419 -8.78 1.47 60.25
CA ALA A 419 -8.38 0.74 61.46
C ALA A 419 -9.60 0.47 62.38
N GLU A 420 -10.52 1.44 62.49
CA GLU A 420 -11.74 1.32 63.26
C GLU A 420 -12.70 0.24 62.66
N GLU A 421 -12.91 0.25 61.34
CA GLU A 421 -13.73 -0.77 60.64
C GLU A 421 -13.13 -2.16 60.80
N CYS A 422 -11.81 -2.32 60.67
CA CYS A 422 -11.13 -3.58 60.92
C CYS A 422 -11.32 -4.05 62.36
N PHE A 423 -11.18 -3.14 63.35
CA PHE A 423 -11.36 -3.46 64.78
C PHE A 423 -12.78 -3.94 65.04
N PHE A 424 -13.81 -3.27 64.57
CA PHE A 424 -15.21 -3.67 64.77
C PHE A 424 -15.59 -5.00 64.09
N ASN A 425 -14.79 -5.41 63.09
CA ASN A 425 -14.99 -6.70 62.40
C ASN A 425 -13.99 -7.76 62.85
N GLU A 426 -13.31 -7.58 63.96
CA GLU A 426 -12.32 -8.49 64.58
C GLU A 426 -11.17 -8.86 63.62
N LEU A 427 -10.80 -7.99 62.71
CA LEU A 427 -9.73 -8.17 61.73
C LEU A 427 -8.43 -7.61 62.26
N MET A 428 -7.45 -8.45 62.51
CA MET A 428 -6.10 -8.00 62.92
C MET A 428 -5.23 -7.68 61.67
N GLU A 429 -4.52 -6.58 61.76
CA GLU A 429 -3.53 -6.26 60.71
C GLU A 429 -2.55 -7.42 60.49
N GLY A 430 -2.25 -7.72 59.24
CA GLY A 430 -1.42 -8.86 58.82
C GLY A 430 -2.11 -10.21 58.83
N ALA A 431 -3.33 -10.33 59.32
CA ALA A 431 -4.10 -11.55 59.24
C ALA A 431 -4.53 -11.88 57.81
N ARG A 432 -4.75 -13.18 57.54
CA ARG A 432 -5.29 -13.64 56.25
C ARG A 432 -6.79 -13.36 56.19
N TYR A 433 -7.24 -12.84 55.04
CA TYR A 433 -8.66 -12.62 54.77
C TYR A 433 -9.04 -13.23 53.43
N THR A 434 -10.15 -13.96 53.39
CA THR A 434 -10.67 -14.58 52.14
C THR A 434 -11.86 -13.75 51.66
N ILE A 435 -11.73 -13.20 50.43
CA ILE A 435 -12.81 -12.44 49.81
C ILE A 435 -14.01 -13.38 49.53
N THR A 436 -15.23 -12.93 49.86
CA THR A 436 -16.44 -13.70 49.70
C THR A 436 -17.34 -13.19 48.58
N CYS A 437 -17.04 -12.04 48.02
CA CYS A 437 -17.88 -11.34 47.04
C CYS A 437 -17.14 -11.05 45.71
N GLY A 438 -17.90 -10.87 44.63
CA GLY A 438 -17.42 -10.44 43.35
C GLY A 438 -16.49 -11.43 42.62
N PRO A 439 -15.80 -10.99 41.59
CA PRO A 439 -14.87 -11.83 40.80
C PRO A 439 -13.59 -12.21 41.57
N ALA A 440 -13.31 -11.58 42.69
CA ALA A 440 -12.21 -11.90 43.58
C ALA A 440 -12.57 -12.98 44.62
N ARG A 441 -13.79 -13.51 44.59
CA ARG A 441 -14.27 -14.53 45.58
C ARG A 441 -13.31 -15.72 45.67
N GLY A 442 -12.96 -16.09 46.88
CA GLY A 442 -12.05 -17.19 47.18
C GLY A 442 -10.56 -16.79 47.20
N ILE A 443 -10.23 -15.58 46.79
CA ILE A 443 -8.84 -15.08 46.86
C ILE A 443 -8.50 -14.71 48.31
N VAL A 444 -7.34 -15.16 48.74
CA VAL A 444 -6.80 -14.87 50.04
C VAL A 444 -5.83 -13.68 49.94
N THR A 445 -6.07 -12.66 50.73
CA THR A 445 -5.23 -11.48 50.85
C THR A 445 -4.85 -11.22 52.31
N THR A 446 -4.18 -10.12 52.59
CA THR A 446 -3.75 -9.74 53.93
C THR A 446 -4.51 -8.50 54.36
N VAL A 447 -5.01 -8.51 55.58
CA VAL A 447 -5.65 -7.34 56.22
C VAL A 447 -4.66 -6.19 56.34
N ARG A 448 -5.00 -5.05 55.77
CA ARG A 448 -4.21 -3.80 55.81
C ARG A 448 -5.17 -2.63 56.07
N PRO A 449 -5.26 -2.12 57.28
CA PRO A 449 -6.02 -0.91 57.55
C PRO A 449 -5.39 0.30 56.85
N ARG A 450 -6.23 1.28 56.47
CA ARG A 450 -5.74 2.61 56.03
C ARG A 450 -5.57 3.56 57.20
#